data_6d0697fdc5437d0d61f085a8e3d5d107
#
_entry.id   6d0697fdc5437d0d61f085a8e3d5d107
#
_cell.length_a   1.000
_cell.length_b   1.000
_cell.length_c   1.000
_cell.angle_alpha   90.00
_cell.angle_beta   90.00
_cell.angle_gamma   90.00
#
_symmetry.space_group_name_H-M   'P 1'
#
loop_
_entity.id
_entity.type
_entity.pdbx_description
1 polymer ?
#
loop_
_entity_poly.entity_id
_entity_poly.type
_entity_poly.pdbx_seq_one_letter_code
_entity_poly.pdbx_strand_id
1 'polypeptide(L)'
;MTIVRLWLRAHRWPTLAATSCLVAVAGLVLGGRHVPIPSLSGARGLSVPLSQLLPLLLACAVALRTRAPTTVFRVVPRSPVPQRAALLVTCLVTVAAACPLLPDGQTALRNLAGLTGMALATATIAGATRGWTLPLLHLMCCLLFGAHPRHTPQGGIGARWWAFAIADADDRTAMAVALLLCAVGSLLFVLRGPRDETAPHD
;
A
#
# COMPACT_ATOMS: atom_id res chain seq x y z
N MET A 1 -2.96 24.77 -23.88
CA MET A 1 -2.61 23.75 -22.86
C MET A 1 -3.75 22.77 -22.78
N THR A 2 -3.50 21.48 -22.97
CA THR A 2 -4.56 20.45 -22.99
C THR A 2 -5.12 20.25 -21.57
N ILE A 3 -6.46 20.11 -21.44
CA ILE A 3 -7.18 19.84 -20.17
C ILE A 3 -6.53 18.70 -19.39
N VAL A 4 -6.01 17.69 -20.11
CA VAL A 4 -5.26 16.55 -19.53
C VAL A 4 -4.01 17.01 -18.78
N ARG A 5 -3.24 17.98 -19.29
CA ARG A 5 -2.04 18.51 -18.60
C ARG A 5 -2.39 19.26 -17.31
N LEU A 6 -3.50 19.98 -17.31
CA LEU A 6 -3.99 20.66 -16.10
C LEU A 6 -4.47 19.65 -15.06
N TRP A 7 -5.19 18.62 -15.49
CA TRP A 7 -5.65 17.54 -14.61
C TRP A 7 -4.47 16.78 -13.99
N LEU A 8 -3.46 16.42 -14.79
CA LEU A 8 -2.25 15.75 -14.32
C LEU A 8 -1.44 16.62 -13.34
N ARG A 9 -1.37 17.94 -13.56
CA ARG A 9 -0.71 18.87 -12.63
C ARG A 9 -1.50 19.07 -11.34
N ALA A 10 -2.81 19.24 -11.41
CA ALA A 10 -3.70 19.40 -10.25
C ALA A 10 -3.60 18.20 -9.32
N HIS A 11 -3.45 16.98 -9.89
CA HIS A 11 -3.30 15.75 -9.13
C HIS A 11 -1.83 15.40 -8.84
N ARG A 12 -0.89 16.34 -9.01
CA ARG A 12 0.56 16.14 -8.76
C ARG A 12 1.09 14.80 -9.31
N TRP A 13 0.62 14.36 -10.46
CA TRP A 13 1.00 13.09 -11.11
C TRP A 13 2.52 12.85 -11.21
N PRO A 14 3.37 13.89 -11.48
CA PRO A 14 4.81 13.69 -11.57
C PRO A 14 5.43 13.14 -10.29
N THR A 15 4.90 13.47 -9.11
CA THR A 15 5.48 12.96 -7.86
C THR A 15 5.12 11.48 -7.62
N LEU A 16 3.94 11.00 -8.07
CA LEU A 16 3.62 9.57 -8.00
C LEU A 16 4.53 8.77 -8.93
N ALA A 17 4.69 9.24 -10.16
CA ALA A 17 5.60 8.62 -11.12
C ALA A 17 7.05 8.62 -10.62
N ALA A 18 7.52 9.74 -10.05
CA ALA A 18 8.85 9.84 -9.46
C ALA A 18 9.01 8.89 -8.27
N THR A 19 8.02 8.79 -7.38
CA THR A 19 8.05 7.85 -6.25
C THR A 19 8.07 6.41 -6.75
N SER A 20 7.26 6.07 -7.76
CA SER A 20 7.24 4.71 -8.34
C SER A 20 8.58 4.38 -9.00
N CYS A 21 9.16 5.31 -9.73
CA CYS A 21 10.47 5.16 -10.35
C CYS A 21 11.57 4.99 -9.30
N LEU A 22 11.57 5.82 -8.25
CA LEU A 22 12.52 5.72 -7.14
C LEU A 22 12.43 4.36 -6.43
N VAL A 23 11.22 3.88 -6.16
CA VAL A 23 11.00 2.58 -5.52
C VAL A 23 11.45 1.44 -6.44
N ALA A 24 11.19 1.53 -7.75
CA ALA A 24 11.67 0.53 -8.72
C ALA A 24 13.21 0.49 -8.76
N VAL A 25 13.87 1.64 -8.83
CA VAL A 25 15.34 1.74 -8.80
C VAL A 25 15.90 1.22 -7.47
N ALA A 26 15.32 1.61 -6.35
CA ALA A 26 15.72 1.12 -5.03
C ALA A 26 15.53 -0.41 -4.93
N GLY A 27 14.46 -0.94 -5.50
CA GLY A 27 14.19 -2.39 -5.56
C GLY A 27 15.20 -3.14 -6.39
N LEU A 28 15.61 -2.61 -7.54
CA LEU A 28 16.64 -3.20 -8.38
C LEU A 28 18.03 -3.20 -7.71
N VAL A 29 18.38 -2.11 -7.01
CA VAL A 29 19.70 -1.94 -6.41
C VAL A 29 19.81 -2.64 -5.04
N LEU A 30 18.77 -2.57 -4.23
CA LEU A 30 18.78 -2.98 -2.83
C LEU A 30 17.87 -4.16 -2.53
N GLY A 31 17.00 -4.56 -3.45
CA GLY A 31 15.91 -5.52 -3.20
C GLY A 31 16.38 -6.90 -2.75
N GLY A 32 17.57 -7.34 -3.20
CA GLY A 32 18.17 -8.59 -2.77
C GLY A 32 18.83 -8.54 -1.39
N ARG A 33 18.93 -7.37 -0.76
CA ARG A 33 19.50 -7.25 0.59
C ARG A 33 18.49 -7.71 1.64
N HIS A 34 18.95 -8.56 2.53
CA HIS A 34 18.14 -9.07 3.64
C HIS A 34 18.41 -8.24 4.90
N VAL A 35 17.36 -7.80 5.55
CA VAL A 35 17.43 -7.09 6.83
C VAL A 35 17.13 -8.09 7.93
N PRO A 36 18.08 -8.34 8.86
CA PRO A 36 17.82 -9.17 10.01
C PRO A 36 16.84 -8.43 10.94
N ILE A 37 15.72 -9.10 11.27
CA ILE A 37 14.69 -8.51 12.12
C ILE A 37 14.61 -9.29 13.42
N PRO A 38 14.65 -8.63 14.57
CA PRO A 38 14.43 -9.27 15.86
C PRO A 38 12.95 -9.69 15.95
N SER A 39 12.68 -10.98 15.79
CA SER A 39 11.34 -11.54 15.98
C SER A 39 11.09 -11.82 17.46
N LEU A 40 10.02 -11.23 18.00
CA LEU A 40 9.58 -11.48 19.38
C LEU A 40 8.77 -12.78 19.50
N SER A 41 8.39 -13.39 18.39
CA SER A 41 7.62 -14.64 18.33
C SER A 41 8.47 -15.91 18.51
N GLY A 42 9.77 -15.79 18.82
CA GLY A 42 10.67 -16.91 19.02
C GLY A 42 11.26 -17.51 17.74
N ALA A 43 10.91 -17.01 16.56
CA ALA A 43 11.54 -17.38 15.30
C ALA A 43 12.93 -16.73 15.21
N ARG A 44 13.98 -17.48 15.52
CA ARG A 44 15.37 -16.98 15.41
C ARG A 44 15.77 -16.85 13.95
N GLY A 45 16.40 -15.72 13.60
CA GLY A 45 17.00 -15.52 12.26
C GLY A 45 16.02 -15.10 11.17
N LEU A 46 14.90 -14.45 11.50
CA LEU A 46 14.04 -13.87 10.49
C LEU A 46 14.82 -12.80 9.72
N SER A 47 15.02 -13.04 8.43
CA SER A 47 15.58 -12.04 7.51
C SER A 47 14.57 -11.79 6.40
N VAL A 48 14.21 -10.53 6.22
CA VAL A 48 13.20 -10.12 5.22
C VAL A 48 13.90 -9.35 4.11
N PRO A 49 13.70 -9.71 2.84
CA PRO A 49 14.26 -8.95 1.74
C PRO A 49 13.66 -7.53 1.71
N LEU A 50 14.49 -6.54 1.45
CA LEU A 50 14.08 -5.13 1.44
C LEU A 50 12.99 -4.87 0.39
N SER A 51 12.95 -5.63 -0.70
CA SER A 51 11.92 -5.58 -1.73
C SER A 51 10.49 -5.76 -1.18
N GLN A 52 10.32 -6.51 -0.08
CA GLN A 52 9.00 -6.71 0.55
C GLN A 52 8.53 -5.49 1.37
N LEU A 53 9.44 -4.59 1.75
CA LEU A 53 9.13 -3.38 2.53
C LEU A 53 8.81 -2.19 1.63
N LEU A 54 9.37 -2.16 0.41
CA LEU A 54 9.21 -1.05 -0.53
C LEU A 54 7.75 -0.75 -0.93
N PRO A 55 6.84 -1.74 -1.05
CA PRO A 55 5.43 -1.48 -1.33
C PRO A 55 4.73 -0.57 -0.32
N LEU A 56 5.24 -0.48 0.92
CA LEU A 56 4.71 0.48 1.90
C LEU A 56 4.83 1.93 1.41
N LEU A 57 5.97 2.30 0.82
CA LEU A 57 6.19 3.65 0.29
C LEU A 57 5.20 3.98 -0.84
N LEU A 58 4.92 3.01 -1.71
CA LEU A 58 3.94 3.16 -2.79
C LEU A 58 2.52 3.30 -2.23
N ALA A 59 2.16 2.49 -1.24
CA ALA A 59 0.85 2.57 -0.57
C ALA A 59 0.65 3.94 0.11
N CYS A 60 1.67 4.45 0.79
CA CYS A 60 1.65 5.79 1.39
C CYS A 60 1.53 6.89 0.32
N ALA A 61 2.24 6.75 -0.80
CA ALA A 61 2.14 7.69 -1.90
C ALA A 61 0.73 7.71 -2.51
N VAL A 62 0.06 6.57 -2.65
CA VAL A 62 -1.34 6.49 -3.08
C VAL A 62 -2.25 7.19 -2.08
N ALA A 63 -2.13 6.93 -0.78
CA ALA A 63 -2.96 7.57 0.24
C ALA A 63 -2.82 9.10 0.23
N LEU A 64 -1.59 9.62 0.11
CA LEU A 64 -1.35 11.06 0.01
C LEU A 64 -1.96 11.69 -1.24
N ARG A 65 -2.12 10.89 -2.32
CA ARG A 65 -2.76 11.35 -3.56
C ARG A 65 -4.26 11.46 -3.48
N THR A 66 -4.87 10.68 -2.61
CA THR A 66 -6.32 10.75 -2.39
C THR A 66 -6.73 12.06 -1.69
N ARG A 67 -5.77 12.86 -1.24
CA ARG A 67 -5.98 14.20 -0.69
C ARG A 67 -6.49 15.14 -1.79
N ALA A 68 -7.80 15.19 -1.97
CA ALA A 68 -8.41 16.08 -2.93
C ALA A 68 -8.48 17.51 -2.35
N PRO A 69 -8.17 18.54 -3.13
CA PRO A 69 -8.52 19.90 -2.73
C PRO A 69 -10.06 20.00 -2.68
N THR A 70 -10.60 20.09 -1.49
CA THR A 70 -12.05 20.12 -1.18
C THR A 70 -12.80 21.22 -1.93
N THR A 71 -12.11 22.30 -2.28
CA THR A 71 -12.67 23.43 -3.03
C THR A 71 -13.10 23.09 -4.46
N VAL A 72 -12.43 22.14 -5.13
CA VAL A 72 -12.74 21.80 -6.54
C VAL A 72 -14.01 20.95 -6.64
N PHE A 73 -14.31 20.10 -5.65
CA PHE A 73 -15.47 19.20 -5.69
C PHE A 73 -16.79 19.85 -5.24
N ARG A 74 -16.74 20.99 -4.54
CA ARG A 74 -17.95 21.72 -4.11
C ARG A 74 -18.66 22.45 -5.24
N VAL A 75 -17.98 22.70 -6.35
CA VAL A 75 -18.51 23.51 -7.46
C VAL A 75 -19.16 22.67 -8.57
N VAL A 76 -18.94 21.35 -8.59
CA VAL A 76 -19.45 20.48 -9.65
C VAL A 76 -20.60 19.62 -9.11
N PRO A 77 -21.84 19.80 -9.65
CA PRO A 77 -23.03 19.07 -9.17
C PRO A 77 -23.08 17.60 -9.61
N ARG A 78 -21.96 16.99 -9.99
CA ARG A 78 -21.86 15.58 -10.40
C ARG A 78 -21.38 14.70 -9.25
N SER A 79 -21.87 13.46 -9.20
CA SER A 79 -21.40 12.47 -8.25
C SER A 79 -19.87 12.35 -8.29
N PRO A 80 -19.15 12.46 -7.17
CA PRO A 80 -17.69 12.35 -7.13
C PRO A 80 -17.19 10.90 -7.30
N VAL A 81 -18.08 9.91 -7.27
CA VAL A 81 -17.77 8.48 -7.33
C VAL A 81 -16.95 8.10 -8.57
N PRO A 82 -17.36 8.43 -9.82
CA PRO A 82 -16.59 8.03 -11.00
C PRO A 82 -15.21 8.71 -11.04
N GLN A 83 -15.08 9.92 -10.54
CA GLN A 83 -13.81 10.62 -10.50
C GLN A 83 -12.85 9.98 -9.49
N ARG A 84 -13.35 9.58 -8.30
CA ARG A 84 -12.58 8.85 -7.30
C ARG A 84 -12.16 7.48 -7.80
N ALA A 85 -13.05 6.77 -8.47
CA ALA A 85 -12.75 5.48 -9.08
C ALA A 85 -11.66 5.60 -10.14
N ALA A 86 -11.78 6.58 -11.06
CA ALA A 86 -10.77 6.83 -12.08
C ALA A 86 -9.41 7.19 -11.48
N LEU A 87 -9.38 8.06 -10.48
CA LEU A 87 -8.15 8.42 -9.76
C LEU A 87 -7.51 7.19 -9.13
N LEU A 88 -8.30 6.40 -8.41
CA LEU A 88 -7.82 5.20 -7.74
C LEU A 88 -7.25 4.18 -8.73
N VAL A 89 -8.00 3.85 -9.79
CA VAL A 89 -7.55 2.92 -10.83
C VAL A 89 -6.24 3.38 -11.44
N THR A 90 -6.15 4.67 -11.78
CA THR A 90 -4.93 5.22 -12.39
C THR A 90 -3.74 5.17 -11.42
N CYS A 91 -3.96 5.48 -10.13
CA CYS A 91 -2.92 5.35 -9.10
C CYS A 91 -2.47 3.89 -8.95
N LEU A 92 -3.42 2.95 -8.83
CA LEU A 92 -3.11 1.53 -8.66
C LEU A 92 -2.34 0.96 -9.85
N VAL A 93 -2.76 1.28 -11.07
CA VAL A 93 -2.06 0.84 -12.30
C VAL A 93 -0.62 1.38 -12.31
N THR A 94 -0.44 2.66 -11.97
CA THR A 94 0.90 3.27 -11.98
C THR A 94 1.84 2.62 -10.96
N VAL A 95 1.37 2.38 -9.73
CA VAL A 95 2.24 1.78 -8.70
C VAL A 95 2.41 0.28 -8.93
N ALA A 96 1.40 -0.43 -9.44
CA ALA A 96 1.49 -1.84 -9.77
C ALA A 96 2.48 -2.11 -10.91
N ALA A 97 2.61 -1.17 -11.85
CA ALA A 97 3.58 -1.28 -12.94
C ALA A 97 5.05 -1.29 -12.45
N ALA A 98 5.34 -0.81 -11.24
CA ALA A 98 6.66 -0.89 -10.65
C ALA A 98 6.98 -2.27 -10.02
N CYS A 99 5.95 -3.04 -9.64
CA CYS A 99 6.14 -4.32 -8.93
C CYS A 99 6.90 -5.39 -9.72
N PRO A 100 6.67 -5.59 -11.05
CA PRO A 100 7.42 -6.57 -11.84
C PRO A 100 8.92 -6.28 -11.93
N LEU A 101 9.34 -5.05 -11.64
CA LEU A 101 10.74 -4.66 -11.63
C LEU A 101 11.45 -5.03 -10.31
N LEU A 102 10.71 -5.46 -9.30
CA LEU A 102 11.25 -5.91 -8.03
C LEU A 102 11.63 -7.40 -8.11
N PRO A 103 12.66 -7.85 -7.39
CA PRO A 103 13.11 -9.26 -7.40
C PRO A 103 11.98 -10.26 -7.13
N ASP A 104 11.07 -9.93 -6.19
CA ASP A 104 9.90 -10.74 -5.82
C ASP A 104 8.61 -10.03 -6.23
N GLY A 105 8.42 -9.78 -7.52
CA GLY A 105 7.31 -8.98 -8.05
C GLY A 105 5.93 -9.42 -7.59
N GLN A 106 5.67 -10.73 -7.46
CA GLN A 106 4.40 -11.27 -6.98
C GLN A 106 4.16 -10.92 -5.50
N THR A 107 5.16 -11.12 -4.64
CA THR A 107 5.10 -10.72 -3.23
C THR A 107 4.95 -9.22 -3.08
N ALA A 108 5.68 -8.45 -3.89
CA ALA A 108 5.58 -6.99 -3.90
C ALA A 108 4.17 -6.52 -4.31
N LEU A 109 3.56 -7.13 -5.32
CA LEU A 109 2.20 -6.81 -5.76
C LEU A 109 1.16 -7.15 -4.68
N ARG A 110 1.27 -8.32 -4.04
CA ARG A 110 0.43 -8.71 -2.90
C ARG A 110 0.54 -7.69 -1.76
N ASN A 111 1.76 -7.36 -1.35
CA ASN A 111 2.01 -6.42 -0.27
C ASN A 111 1.51 -5.01 -0.62
N LEU A 112 1.71 -4.58 -1.88
CA LEU A 112 1.15 -3.33 -2.37
C LEU A 112 -0.38 -3.32 -2.25
N ALA A 113 -1.06 -4.38 -2.70
CA ALA A 113 -2.52 -4.47 -2.63
C ALA A 113 -3.03 -4.34 -1.19
N GLY A 114 -2.52 -5.16 -0.26
CA GLY A 114 -2.95 -5.16 1.13
C GLY A 114 -2.65 -3.84 1.85
N LEU A 115 -1.43 -3.34 1.71
CA LEU A 115 -1.02 -2.08 2.36
C LEU A 115 -1.77 -0.87 1.78
N THR A 116 -2.03 -0.85 0.46
CA THR A 116 -2.83 0.23 -0.15
C THR A 116 -4.28 0.18 0.32
N GLY A 117 -4.88 -1.00 0.45
CA GLY A 117 -6.22 -1.15 1.01
C GLY A 117 -6.32 -0.55 2.41
N MET A 118 -5.37 -0.86 3.29
CA MET A 118 -5.30 -0.28 4.64
C MET A 118 -5.06 1.24 4.61
N ALA A 119 -4.19 1.71 3.72
CA ALA A 119 -3.89 3.13 3.57
C ALA A 119 -5.14 3.93 3.15
N LEU A 120 -5.92 3.41 2.20
CA LEU A 120 -7.18 4.00 1.75
C LEU A 120 -8.26 3.97 2.84
N ALA A 121 -8.38 2.86 3.57
CA ALA A 121 -9.31 2.77 4.70
C ALA A 121 -8.97 3.80 5.78
N THR A 122 -7.68 3.93 6.13
CA THR A 122 -7.22 4.93 7.09
C THR A 122 -7.46 6.35 6.58
N ALA A 123 -7.18 6.62 5.31
CA ALA A 123 -7.42 7.92 4.69
C ALA A 123 -8.92 8.31 4.72
N THR A 124 -9.81 7.32 4.60
CA THR A 124 -11.26 7.53 4.65
C THR A 124 -11.76 7.81 6.07
N ILE A 125 -11.15 7.18 7.08
CA ILE A 125 -11.60 7.26 8.49
C ILE A 125 -10.90 8.39 9.24
N ALA A 126 -9.58 8.50 9.10
CA ALA A 126 -8.72 9.36 9.90
C ALA A 126 -8.10 10.54 9.12
N GLY A 127 -8.35 10.60 7.81
CA GLY A 127 -7.81 11.62 6.92
C GLY A 127 -6.58 11.14 6.13
N ALA A 128 -6.36 11.75 4.97
CA ALA A 128 -5.31 11.34 4.04
C ALA A 128 -3.89 11.53 4.58
N THR A 129 -3.67 12.50 5.49
CA THR A 129 -2.36 12.72 6.14
C THR A 129 -1.97 11.57 7.05
N ARG A 130 -2.95 10.86 7.62
CA ARG A 130 -2.75 9.70 8.50
C ARG A 130 -2.83 8.36 7.77
N GLY A 131 -3.01 8.36 6.45
CA GLY A 131 -3.16 7.15 5.63
C GLY A 131 -2.01 6.13 5.77
N TRP A 132 -0.83 6.56 6.20
CA TRP A 132 0.34 5.72 6.42
C TRP A 132 0.32 4.94 7.75
N THR A 133 -0.50 5.33 8.73
CA THR A 133 -0.42 4.82 10.11
C THR A 133 -0.78 3.34 10.22
N LEU A 134 -1.93 2.93 9.68
CA LEU A 134 -2.36 1.53 9.73
C LEU A 134 -1.47 0.59 8.93
N PRO A 135 -1.06 0.92 7.67
CA PRO A 135 -0.12 0.08 6.94
C PRO A 135 1.22 -0.09 7.66
N LEU A 136 1.76 0.98 8.24
CA LEU A 136 3.01 0.91 8.99
C LEU A 136 2.88 0.06 10.25
N LEU A 137 1.81 0.30 11.04
CA LEU A 137 1.55 -0.47 12.24
C LEU A 137 1.38 -1.97 11.93
N HIS A 138 0.62 -2.29 10.88
CA HIS A 138 0.44 -3.67 10.44
C HIS A 138 1.77 -4.30 10.01
N LEU A 139 2.59 -3.60 9.22
CA LEU A 139 3.90 -4.09 8.81
C LEU A 139 4.79 -4.35 10.02
N MET A 140 4.82 -3.44 11.00
CA MET A 140 5.57 -3.64 12.25
C MET A 140 5.07 -4.86 13.02
N CYS A 141 3.76 -5.03 13.14
CA CYS A 141 3.18 -6.23 13.75
C CYS A 141 3.57 -7.51 13.00
N CYS A 142 3.55 -7.49 11.66
CA CYS A 142 3.99 -8.64 10.85
C CYS A 142 5.45 -9.00 11.12
N LEU A 143 6.33 -8.01 11.18
CA LEU A 143 7.76 -8.23 11.42
C LEU A 143 8.05 -8.75 12.83
N LEU A 144 7.38 -8.24 13.84
CA LEU A 144 7.64 -8.59 15.25
C LEU A 144 6.94 -9.87 15.66
N PHE A 145 5.71 -10.11 15.21
CA PHE A 145 4.84 -11.19 15.72
C PHE A 145 4.33 -12.14 14.63
N GLY A 146 4.54 -11.81 13.35
CA GLY A 146 3.98 -12.55 12.23
C GLY A 146 4.66 -13.87 11.92
N ALA A 147 5.92 -14.01 12.29
CA ALA A 147 6.69 -15.23 12.05
C ALA A 147 6.38 -16.30 13.11
N HIS A 148 6.34 -17.58 12.69
CA HIS A 148 6.28 -18.72 13.60
C HIS A 148 7.16 -19.86 13.09
N PRO A 149 7.71 -20.71 13.98
CA PRO A 149 8.47 -21.88 13.56
C PRO A 149 7.55 -22.86 12.81
N ARG A 150 7.96 -23.31 11.63
CA ARG A 150 7.30 -24.44 10.96
C ARG A 150 7.79 -25.75 11.57
N HIS A 151 6.87 -26.63 11.94
CA HIS A 151 7.19 -27.99 12.35
C HIS A 151 7.41 -28.89 11.11
N THR A 152 8.43 -28.57 10.31
CA THR A 152 8.86 -29.39 9.19
C THR A 152 10.23 -30.02 9.53
N PRO A 153 10.56 -31.22 9.00
CA PRO A 153 11.85 -31.88 9.27
C PRO A 153 13.07 -31.03 8.88
N GLN A 154 12.88 -30.06 7.97
CA GLN A 154 13.93 -29.15 7.48
C GLN A 154 14.03 -27.88 8.30
N GLY A 155 13.14 -27.65 9.27
CA GLY A 155 13.04 -26.41 10.04
C GLY A 155 12.77 -25.21 9.13
N GLY A 156 11.70 -24.53 9.29
CA GLY A 156 11.37 -23.35 8.47
C GLY A 156 10.65 -22.30 9.30
N ILE A 157 10.63 -21.09 8.80
CA ILE A 157 9.85 -20.01 9.38
C ILE A 157 8.61 -19.84 8.49
N GLY A 158 7.41 -19.93 9.08
CA GLY A 158 6.16 -19.64 8.41
C GLY A 158 5.61 -18.30 8.81
N ALA A 159 4.72 -17.75 8.00
CA ALA A 159 3.94 -16.57 8.36
C ALA A 159 2.59 -16.97 8.92
N ARG A 160 2.07 -16.24 9.90
CA ARG A 160 0.69 -16.35 10.36
C ARG A 160 -0.26 -15.87 9.27
N TRP A 161 -1.48 -16.38 9.22
CA TRP A 161 -2.47 -16.09 8.19
C TRP A 161 -2.76 -14.60 7.97
N TRP A 162 -2.63 -13.78 9.01
CA TRP A 162 -2.81 -12.32 8.94
C TRP A 162 -1.54 -11.56 8.54
N ALA A 163 -0.38 -12.19 8.65
CA ALA A 163 0.92 -11.56 8.40
C ALA A 163 1.32 -11.67 6.92
N PHE A 164 0.40 -11.28 6.02
CA PHE A 164 0.59 -11.41 4.59
C PHE A 164 1.86 -10.71 4.07
N ALA A 165 2.34 -9.66 4.77
CA ALA A 165 3.49 -8.88 4.32
C ALA A 165 4.81 -9.68 4.32
N ILE A 166 4.92 -10.72 5.16
CA ILE A 166 6.11 -11.58 5.31
C ILE A 166 5.86 -13.03 4.86
N ALA A 167 4.68 -13.34 4.35
CA ALA A 167 4.33 -14.67 3.90
C ALA A 167 5.08 -15.05 2.61
N ASP A 168 5.23 -16.35 2.38
CA ASP A 168 5.83 -16.89 1.16
C ASP A 168 5.04 -16.44 -0.09
N ALA A 169 5.71 -16.37 -1.25
CA ALA A 169 5.10 -15.91 -2.49
C ALA A 169 3.88 -16.73 -2.90
N ASP A 170 3.91 -18.03 -2.64
CA ASP A 170 2.86 -18.99 -3.03
C ASP A 170 1.71 -19.10 -2.03
N ASP A 171 1.74 -18.34 -0.92
CA ASP A 171 0.70 -18.37 0.09
C ASP A 171 -0.61 -17.73 -0.42
N ARG A 172 -1.55 -18.60 -0.81
CA ARG A 172 -2.88 -18.22 -1.31
C ARG A 172 -3.72 -17.49 -0.25
N THR A 173 -3.57 -17.86 1.03
CA THR A 173 -4.31 -17.22 2.12
C THR A 173 -3.84 -15.77 2.29
N ALA A 174 -2.53 -15.55 2.28
CA ALA A 174 -1.94 -14.22 2.32
C ALA A 174 -2.37 -13.37 1.12
N MET A 175 -2.42 -13.95 -0.07
CA MET A 175 -2.92 -13.27 -1.27
C MET A 175 -4.41 -12.89 -1.13
N ALA A 176 -5.25 -13.82 -0.67
CA ALA A 176 -6.68 -13.56 -0.47
C ALA A 176 -6.94 -12.45 0.55
N VAL A 177 -6.22 -12.46 1.68
CA VAL A 177 -6.32 -11.40 2.71
C VAL A 177 -5.91 -10.04 2.13
N ALA A 178 -4.79 -9.98 1.40
CA ALA A 178 -4.33 -8.74 0.80
C ALA A 178 -5.32 -8.18 -0.23
N LEU A 179 -5.88 -9.02 -1.09
CA LEU A 179 -6.90 -8.62 -2.07
C LEU A 179 -8.20 -8.18 -1.41
N LEU A 180 -8.64 -8.86 -0.35
CA LEU A 180 -9.82 -8.46 0.42
C LEU A 180 -9.63 -7.07 1.04
N LEU A 181 -8.48 -6.82 1.67
CA LEU A 181 -8.14 -5.51 2.23
C LEU A 181 -8.12 -4.43 1.15
N CYS A 182 -7.54 -4.73 -0.03
CA CYS A 182 -7.53 -3.84 -1.17
C CYS A 182 -8.95 -3.50 -1.64
N ALA A 183 -9.80 -4.51 -1.80
CA ALA A 183 -11.18 -4.34 -2.24
C ALA A 183 -12.00 -3.50 -1.24
N VAL A 184 -11.92 -3.84 0.05
CA VAL A 184 -12.65 -3.11 1.12
C VAL A 184 -12.17 -1.67 1.21
N GLY A 185 -10.85 -1.43 1.27
CA GLY A 185 -10.29 -0.08 1.35
C GLY A 185 -10.62 0.77 0.12
N SER A 186 -10.54 0.17 -1.07
CA SER A 186 -10.93 0.82 -2.33
C SER A 186 -12.41 1.18 -2.38
N LEU A 187 -13.28 0.26 -1.96
CA LEU A 187 -14.73 0.47 -1.90
C LEU A 187 -15.07 1.60 -0.92
N LEU A 188 -14.51 1.57 0.28
CA LEU A 188 -14.70 2.64 1.27
C LEU A 188 -14.27 4.00 0.72
N PHE A 189 -13.12 4.05 0.07
CA PHE A 189 -12.61 5.29 -0.52
C PHE A 189 -13.50 5.80 -1.65
N VAL A 190 -13.94 4.94 -2.57
CA VAL A 190 -14.79 5.33 -3.71
C VAL A 190 -16.13 5.85 -3.22
N LEU A 191 -16.76 5.17 -2.25
CA LEU A 191 -18.08 5.54 -1.75
C LEU A 191 -18.06 6.78 -0.86
N ARG A 192 -17.14 6.84 0.11
CA ARG A 192 -17.12 7.92 1.12
C ARG A 192 -16.14 9.05 0.77
N GLY A 193 -15.02 8.73 0.09
CA GLY A 193 -13.90 9.64 -0.11
C GLY A 193 -13.02 9.80 1.13
N PRO A 194 -11.92 10.56 1.02
CA PRO A 194 -11.07 10.86 2.16
C PRO A 194 -11.80 11.80 3.12
N ARG A 195 -11.56 11.61 4.42
CA ARG A 195 -12.09 12.52 5.44
C ARG A 195 -11.49 13.92 5.28
N ASP A 196 -12.34 14.92 5.37
CA ASP A 196 -11.95 16.33 5.30
C ASP A 196 -11.28 16.73 6.62
N GLU A 197 -9.98 17.02 6.59
CA GLU A 197 -9.21 17.40 7.78
C GLU A 197 -9.40 18.87 8.17
N THR A 198 -10.04 19.64 7.29
CA THR A 198 -10.28 21.07 7.48
C THR A 198 -11.71 21.39 7.96
N ALA A 199 -12.57 20.38 8.07
CA ALA A 199 -13.90 20.57 8.62
C ALA A 199 -13.80 20.88 10.13
N PRO A 200 -14.42 21.98 10.61
CA PRO A 200 -14.50 22.23 12.06
C PRO A 200 -15.13 21.03 12.76
N HIS A 201 -14.58 20.66 13.88
CA HIS A 201 -15.19 19.66 14.77
C HIS A 201 -16.34 20.34 15.49
N ASP A 202 -17.57 20.13 14.99
CA ASP A 202 -18.79 20.48 15.72
C ASP A 202 -19.01 19.50 16.87
#